data_26edbae008b49027ae5d04ac9b897913
#
_entry.id   26edbae008b49027ae5d04ac9b897913
#
_cell.length_a   1.000
_cell.length_b   1.000
_cell.length_c   1.000
_cell.angle_alpha   90.00
_cell.angle_beta   90.00
_cell.angle_gamma   90.00
#
_symmetry.space_group_name_H-M   'P 1'
#
loop_
_entity.id
_entity.type
_entity.pdbx_description
1 polymer ?
#
loop_
_entity_poly.entity_id
_entity_poly.type
_entity_poly.pdbx_seq_one_letter_code
_entity_poly.pdbx_strand_id
1 'polypeptide(L)'
;MKLEKDKLYICFHKPQGLLGYLITLRTFGKYAHCEMVLNDYVYYTNPGGARIKPFIYKNYMDIYEIKLPFDVDYFIKQFKKYQGKGYDYWAILLSQLIEIDIEDKDRYFCSELCLILINKLMDDSLTYNLKSIKANQFSPSKLYKYLKFMEIIGEKE
;
A
#
# COMPACT_ATOMS: atom_id res chain seq x y z
N MET A 1 14.39 -10.36 -11.20
CA MET A 1 13.67 -11.04 -10.13
C MET A 1 12.33 -11.50 -10.67
N LYS A 2 11.99 -12.77 -10.52
CA LYS A 2 10.73 -13.35 -10.97
C LYS A 2 9.95 -13.77 -9.73
N LEU A 3 8.76 -13.24 -9.54
CA LEU A 3 7.87 -13.60 -8.43
C LEU A 3 7.06 -14.85 -8.80
N GLU A 4 6.65 -15.61 -7.79
CA GLU A 4 5.80 -16.77 -8.01
C GLU A 4 4.39 -16.35 -8.43
N LYS A 5 3.78 -17.14 -9.32
CA LYS A 5 2.38 -16.92 -9.72
C LYS A 5 1.43 -17.30 -8.58
N ASP A 6 0.27 -16.67 -8.59
CA ASP A 6 -0.81 -16.88 -7.63
C ASP A 6 -0.42 -16.62 -6.17
N LYS A 7 0.70 -15.93 -5.97
CA LYS A 7 1.09 -15.34 -4.69
C LYS A 7 0.93 -13.84 -4.72
N LEU A 8 0.45 -13.30 -3.63
CA LEU A 8 0.29 -11.86 -3.44
C LEU A 8 1.49 -11.30 -2.69
N TYR A 9 2.05 -10.23 -3.21
CA TYR A 9 3.18 -9.53 -2.62
C TYR A 9 2.83 -8.09 -2.32
N ILE A 10 3.50 -7.53 -1.32
CA ILE A 10 3.56 -6.08 -1.11
C ILE A 10 4.98 -5.60 -1.35
N CYS A 11 5.09 -4.52 -2.10
CA CYS A 11 6.35 -3.89 -2.47
C CYS A 11 6.45 -2.54 -1.77
N PHE A 12 7.54 -2.32 -1.02
CA PHE A 12 7.84 -1.05 -0.37
C PHE A 12 9.03 -0.39 -1.06
N HIS A 13 8.87 0.88 -1.41
CA HIS A 13 9.90 1.66 -2.11
C HIS A 13 10.69 2.52 -1.13
N LYS A 14 12.00 2.39 -1.15
CA LYS A 14 12.92 3.36 -0.53
C LYS A 14 12.76 4.71 -1.22
N PRO A 15 13.07 5.82 -0.54
CA PRO A 15 12.89 7.16 -1.09
C PRO A 15 13.67 7.35 -2.39
N GLN A 16 13.00 7.94 -3.38
CA GLN A 16 13.57 8.36 -4.65
C GLN A 16 13.20 9.82 -4.90
N GLY A 17 14.19 10.62 -5.32
CA GLY A 17 13.99 12.03 -5.57
C GLY A 17 13.58 12.84 -4.32
N LEU A 18 13.46 14.14 -4.48
CA LEU A 18 13.21 15.08 -3.36
C LEU A 18 11.95 14.72 -2.56
N LEU A 19 10.85 14.40 -3.26
CA LEU A 19 9.58 14.09 -2.60
C LEU A 19 9.64 12.81 -1.76
N GLY A 20 10.30 11.76 -2.27
CA GLY A 20 10.48 10.53 -1.49
C GLY A 20 11.26 10.77 -0.21
N TYR A 21 12.30 11.58 -0.27
CA TYR A 21 13.08 11.97 0.91
C TYR A 21 12.27 12.83 1.90
N LEU A 22 11.45 13.76 1.42
CA LEU A 22 10.58 14.55 2.29
C LEU A 22 9.55 13.69 3.03
N ILE A 23 8.93 12.71 2.33
CA ILE A 23 8.00 11.76 2.95
C ILE A 23 8.70 10.97 4.06
N THR A 24 9.88 10.40 3.77
CA THR A 24 10.58 9.58 4.76
C THR A 24 11.11 10.42 5.93
N LEU A 25 11.57 11.63 5.70
CA LEU A 25 11.99 12.56 6.74
C LEU A 25 10.81 12.90 7.66
N ARG A 26 9.67 13.28 7.10
CA ARG A 26 8.47 13.68 7.86
C ARG A 26 7.88 12.50 8.66
N THR A 27 7.87 11.30 8.06
CA THR A 27 7.31 10.11 8.71
C THR A 27 8.32 9.37 9.59
N PHE A 28 9.56 9.84 9.68
CA PHE A 28 10.69 9.14 10.33
C PHE A 28 10.77 7.68 9.88
N GLY A 29 10.56 7.45 8.58
CA GLY A 29 10.37 6.13 8.03
C GLY A 29 11.38 5.75 6.96
N LYS A 30 11.47 4.45 6.67
CA LYS A 30 12.36 3.88 5.65
C LYS A 30 11.79 3.95 4.23
N TYR A 31 10.45 3.95 4.11
CA TYR A 31 9.74 3.79 2.85
C TYR A 31 8.87 5.01 2.52
N ALA A 32 8.91 5.42 1.25
CA ALA A 32 8.18 6.56 0.72
C ALA A 32 6.92 6.16 -0.07
N HIS A 33 6.83 4.90 -0.52
CA HIS A 33 5.71 4.39 -1.31
C HIS A 33 5.51 2.90 -1.06
N CYS A 34 4.31 2.39 -1.33
CA CYS A 34 4.04 0.95 -1.39
C CYS A 34 2.98 0.63 -2.44
N GLU A 35 3.03 -0.60 -2.94
CA GLU A 35 2.13 -1.12 -3.96
C GLU A 35 1.99 -2.64 -3.80
N MET A 36 0.93 -3.23 -4.32
CA MET A 36 0.74 -4.69 -4.30
C MET A 36 1.10 -5.29 -5.65
N VAL A 37 1.63 -6.52 -5.64
CA VAL A 37 2.04 -7.24 -6.85
C VAL A 37 1.37 -8.61 -6.87
N LEU A 38 0.75 -8.94 -8.00
CA LEU A 38 0.12 -10.23 -8.24
C LEU A 38 0.26 -10.59 -9.73
N ASN A 39 0.73 -11.80 -10.03
CA ASN A 39 0.81 -12.35 -11.40
C ASN A 39 1.48 -11.40 -12.40
N ASP A 40 2.68 -10.90 -12.06
CA ASP A 40 3.47 -9.97 -12.87
C ASP A 40 2.82 -8.60 -13.11
N TYR A 41 1.78 -8.24 -12.35
CA TYR A 41 1.14 -6.92 -12.40
C TYR A 41 1.22 -6.21 -11.06
N VAL A 42 1.40 -4.88 -11.14
CA VAL A 42 1.37 -3.97 -10.00
C VAL A 42 -0.02 -3.34 -9.88
N TYR A 43 -0.56 -3.39 -8.70
CA TYR A 43 -1.80 -2.76 -8.25
C TYR A 43 -1.43 -1.60 -7.32
N TYR A 44 -1.54 -0.38 -7.82
CA TYR A 44 -0.99 0.78 -7.14
C TYR A 44 -1.91 2.01 -7.27
N THR A 45 -1.66 3.02 -6.44
CA THR A 45 -2.26 4.34 -6.57
C THR A 45 -1.17 5.40 -6.60
N ASN A 46 -1.35 6.38 -7.48
CA ASN A 46 -0.46 7.53 -7.64
C ASN A 46 -1.29 8.78 -8.03
N PRO A 47 -0.64 9.95 -8.29
CA PRO A 47 -1.31 11.12 -8.83
C PRO A 47 -2.01 10.86 -10.18
N GLY A 48 -3.13 10.26 -10.19
CA GLY A 48 -3.88 9.80 -11.36
C GLY A 48 -4.79 8.65 -11.01
N GLY A 49 -4.84 8.27 -9.71
CA GLY A 49 -5.74 7.27 -9.16
C GLY A 49 -5.17 5.85 -9.14
N ALA A 50 -6.04 4.92 -8.76
CA ALA A 50 -5.70 3.50 -8.70
C ALA A 50 -5.61 2.89 -10.11
N ARG A 51 -4.50 2.19 -10.38
CA ARG A 51 -4.16 1.64 -11.71
C ARG A 51 -3.46 0.30 -11.61
N ILE A 52 -3.43 -0.40 -12.74
CA ILE A 52 -2.69 -1.65 -12.94
C ILE A 52 -1.66 -1.42 -14.04
N LYS A 53 -0.45 -1.93 -13.86
CA LYS A 53 0.60 -1.92 -14.88
C LYS A 53 1.45 -3.20 -14.78
N PRO A 54 2.24 -3.58 -15.79
CA PRO A 54 3.22 -4.65 -15.67
C PRO A 54 4.23 -4.36 -14.54
N PHE A 55 4.60 -5.39 -13.79
CA PHE A 55 5.61 -5.29 -12.74
C PHE A 55 7.01 -5.23 -13.33
N ILE A 56 7.79 -4.25 -12.90
CA ILE A 56 9.21 -4.12 -13.24
C ILE A 56 9.97 -3.93 -11.93
N TYR A 57 10.80 -4.92 -11.58
CA TYR A 57 11.66 -4.83 -10.39
C TYR A 57 12.67 -3.70 -10.50
N LYS A 58 12.89 -3.01 -9.39
CA LYS A 58 13.93 -1.98 -9.25
C LYS A 58 14.67 -2.16 -7.92
N ASN A 59 15.96 -1.84 -7.89
CA ASN A 59 16.84 -2.07 -6.75
C ASN A 59 16.48 -1.33 -5.46
N TYR A 60 15.63 -0.31 -5.54
CA TYR A 60 15.11 0.41 -4.39
C TYR A 60 13.82 -0.18 -3.80
N MET A 61 13.35 -1.31 -4.33
CA MET A 61 12.17 -2.04 -3.86
C MET A 61 12.58 -3.12 -2.85
N ASP A 62 11.88 -3.16 -1.73
CA ASP A 62 11.88 -4.28 -0.79
C ASP A 62 10.53 -4.98 -0.94
N ILE A 63 10.52 -6.27 -1.29
CA ILE A 63 9.33 -7.06 -1.64
C ILE A 63 9.11 -8.12 -0.57
N TYR A 64 7.86 -8.35 -0.20
CA TYR A 64 7.45 -9.31 0.83
C TYR A 64 6.20 -10.07 0.38
N GLU A 65 6.21 -11.38 0.54
CA GLU A 65 5.00 -12.20 0.33
C GLU A 65 3.98 -11.90 1.43
N ILE A 66 2.71 -11.79 1.05
CA ILE A 66 1.57 -11.69 1.99
C ILE A 66 1.15 -13.11 2.36
N LYS A 67 1.21 -13.43 3.64
CA LYS A 67 0.94 -14.77 4.19
C LYS A 67 -0.54 -15.07 4.44
N LEU A 68 -1.42 -14.13 4.13
CA LEU A 68 -2.86 -14.32 4.27
C LEU A 68 -3.40 -15.23 3.15
N PRO A 69 -4.34 -16.12 3.46
CA PRO A 69 -5.11 -16.80 2.42
C PRO A 69 -5.91 -15.78 1.61
N PHE A 70 -5.92 -15.92 0.29
CA PHE A 70 -6.69 -15.04 -0.57
C PHE A 70 -7.15 -15.76 -1.84
N ASP A 71 -8.20 -15.24 -2.43
CA ASP A 71 -8.68 -15.60 -3.75
C ASP A 71 -8.27 -14.51 -4.75
N VAL A 72 -7.67 -14.93 -5.87
CA VAL A 72 -7.13 -14.04 -6.91
C VAL A 72 -8.23 -13.18 -7.52
N ASP A 73 -9.36 -13.78 -7.88
CA ASP A 73 -10.47 -13.05 -8.51
C ASP A 73 -11.14 -12.10 -7.54
N TYR A 74 -11.25 -12.52 -6.26
CA TYR A 74 -11.76 -11.65 -5.21
C TYR A 74 -10.86 -10.42 -5.01
N PHE A 75 -9.54 -10.61 -4.92
CA PHE A 75 -8.59 -9.50 -4.81
C PHE A 75 -8.73 -8.51 -5.98
N ILE A 76 -8.73 -9.03 -7.22
CA ILE A 76 -8.87 -8.20 -8.42
C ILE A 76 -10.21 -7.45 -8.41
N LYS A 77 -11.31 -8.12 -8.02
CA LYS A 77 -12.64 -7.52 -7.89
C LYS A 77 -12.67 -6.39 -6.84
N GLN A 78 -11.99 -6.58 -5.70
CA GLN A 78 -11.91 -5.52 -4.68
C GLN A 78 -11.10 -4.33 -5.21
N PHE A 79 -9.94 -4.56 -5.84
CA PHE A 79 -9.13 -3.47 -6.41
C PHE A 79 -9.89 -2.66 -7.47
N LYS A 80 -10.63 -3.31 -8.36
CA LYS A 80 -11.43 -2.63 -9.40
C LYS A 80 -12.42 -1.61 -8.86
N LYS A 81 -12.90 -1.73 -7.62
CA LYS A 81 -13.79 -0.75 -6.97
C LYS A 81 -13.11 0.61 -6.73
N TYR A 82 -11.79 0.62 -6.69
CA TYR A 82 -10.96 1.83 -6.47
C TYR A 82 -10.35 2.36 -7.76
N GLN A 83 -10.42 1.58 -8.85
CA GLN A 83 -9.83 1.95 -10.13
C GLN A 83 -10.52 3.21 -10.69
N GLY A 84 -9.71 4.19 -11.12
CA GLY A 84 -10.21 5.47 -11.66
C GLY A 84 -10.68 6.49 -10.60
N LYS A 85 -10.69 6.15 -9.31
CA LYS A 85 -10.93 7.13 -8.24
C LYS A 85 -9.73 8.06 -8.13
N GLY A 86 -10.01 9.34 -7.99
CA GLY A 86 -9.01 10.40 -8.02
C GLY A 86 -7.96 10.31 -6.92
N TYR A 87 -6.86 11.01 -7.13
CA TYR A 87 -5.76 11.14 -6.19
C TYR A 87 -5.28 12.58 -6.22
N ASP A 88 -5.43 13.30 -5.12
CA ASP A 88 -4.90 14.66 -5.02
C ASP A 88 -3.55 14.65 -4.30
N TYR A 89 -2.51 14.62 -5.10
CA TYR A 89 -1.13 14.55 -4.62
C TYR A 89 -0.73 15.73 -3.75
N TRP A 90 -1.15 16.93 -4.11
CA TRP A 90 -0.75 18.14 -3.40
C TRP A 90 -1.50 18.30 -2.07
N ALA A 91 -2.80 18.02 -2.05
CA ALA A 91 -3.55 18.03 -0.80
C ALA A 91 -3.01 17.00 0.20
N ILE A 92 -2.56 15.85 -0.32
CA ILE A 92 -1.99 14.78 0.48
C ILE A 92 -0.60 15.14 1.00
N LEU A 93 0.28 15.68 0.16
CA LEU A 93 1.59 16.14 0.60
C LEU A 93 1.44 17.25 1.65
N LEU A 94 0.53 18.18 1.43
CA LEU A 94 0.24 19.27 2.37
C LEU A 94 -0.41 18.75 3.66
N SER A 95 -1.36 17.81 3.61
CA SER A 95 -1.99 17.23 4.80
C SER A 95 -0.98 16.44 5.66
N GLN A 96 -0.08 15.72 5.02
CA GLN A 96 1.02 15.03 5.71
C GLN A 96 2.04 16.04 6.31
N LEU A 97 2.18 17.21 5.71
CA LEU A 97 3.06 18.28 6.22
C LEU A 97 2.40 19.11 7.32
N ILE A 98 1.07 19.27 7.34
CA ILE A 98 0.36 20.26 8.18
C ILE A 98 -0.64 19.58 9.16
N GLU A 99 -0.68 18.23 9.25
CA GLU A 99 -1.63 17.49 10.13
C GLU A 99 -3.12 17.86 9.93
N ILE A 100 -3.50 18.29 8.74
CA ILE A 100 -4.91 18.54 8.43
C ILE A 100 -5.59 17.20 8.13
N ASP A 101 -6.60 16.87 8.91
CA ASP A 101 -7.44 15.67 8.72
C ASP A 101 -8.38 15.90 7.51
N ILE A 102 -7.86 15.68 6.31
CA ILE A 102 -8.66 15.76 5.09
C ILE A 102 -9.24 14.37 4.83
N GLU A 103 -10.42 14.10 5.34
CA GLU A 103 -11.24 12.95 4.95
C GLU A 103 -11.89 13.23 3.58
N ASP A 104 -11.21 12.85 2.50
CA ASP A 104 -11.84 12.81 1.19
C ASP A 104 -12.17 11.36 0.82
N LYS A 105 -13.46 11.04 0.74
CA LYS A 105 -13.99 9.67 0.51
C LYS A 105 -13.61 9.06 -0.84
N ASP A 106 -13.09 9.86 -1.76
CA ASP A 106 -12.75 9.42 -3.11
C ASP A 106 -11.24 9.44 -3.42
N ARG A 107 -10.39 9.62 -2.40
CA ARG A 107 -8.93 9.73 -2.57
C ARG A 107 -8.21 8.80 -1.60
N TYR A 108 -7.34 7.96 -2.12
CA TYR A 108 -6.62 6.95 -1.33
C TYR A 108 -5.11 7.11 -1.44
N PHE A 109 -4.41 7.10 -0.31
CA PHE A 109 -2.95 6.95 -0.28
C PHE A 109 -2.51 5.55 -0.73
N CYS A 110 -1.27 5.43 -1.19
CA CYS A 110 -0.72 4.13 -1.53
C CYS A 110 -0.81 3.13 -0.36
N SER A 111 -0.42 3.56 0.83
CA SER A 111 -0.48 2.73 2.04
C SER A 111 -1.91 2.48 2.55
N GLU A 112 -2.79 3.45 2.37
CA GLU A 112 -4.21 3.32 2.71
C GLU A 112 -4.88 2.29 1.80
N LEU A 113 -4.70 2.38 0.49
CA LEU A 113 -5.26 1.39 -0.44
C LEU A 113 -4.72 -0.01 -0.16
N CYS A 114 -3.41 -0.15 0.06
CA CYS A 114 -2.83 -1.45 0.43
C CYS A 114 -3.45 -2.00 1.71
N LEU A 115 -3.60 -1.18 2.76
CA LEU A 115 -4.20 -1.59 4.03
C LEU A 115 -5.68 -2.00 3.85
N ILE A 116 -6.46 -1.23 3.09
CA ILE A 116 -7.86 -1.56 2.81
C ILE A 116 -7.97 -2.89 2.08
N LEU A 117 -7.13 -3.14 1.07
CA LEU A 117 -7.13 -4.40 0.33
C LEU A 117 -6.73 -5.57 1.22
N ILE A 118 -5.69 -5.43 2.04
CA ILE A 118 -5.27 -6.46 3.00
C ILE A 118 -6.40 -6.75 3.99
N ASN A 119 -7.07 -5.72 4.52
CA ASN A 119 -8.21 -5.91 5.43
C ASN A 119 -9.38 -6.67 4.78
N LYS A 120 -9.55 -6.53 3.46
CA LYS A 120 -10.57 -7.31 2.73
C LYS A 120 -10.21 -8.78 2.56
N LEU A 121 -8.95 -9.14 2.69
CA LEU A 121 -8.48 -10.53 2.62
C LEU A 121 -8.48 -11.20 4.00
N MET A 122 -8.53 -10.41 5.09
CA MET A 122 -8.57 -10.94 6.45
C MET A 122 -9.99 -11.37 6.82
N ASP A 123 -10.09 -12.46 7.56
CA ASP A 123 -11.36 -12.90 8.15
C ASP A 123 -11.88 -11.87 9.17
N ASP A 124 -13.21 -11.78 9.34
CA ASP A 124 -13.86 -10.80 10.21
C ASP A 124 -13.36 -10.85 11.67
N SER A 125 -12.89 -12.00 12.15
CA SER A 125 -12.31 -12.15 13.48
C SER A 125 -10.99 -11.39 13.67
N LEU A 126 -10.18 -11.25 12.61
CA LEU A 126 -8.90 -10.53 12.61
C LEU A 126 -9.07 -9.03 12.30
N THR A 127 -10.16 -8.67 11.61
CA THR A 127 -10.43 -7.28 11.21
C THR A 127 -10.88 -6.37 12.36
N TYR A 128 -11.26 -6.93 13.52
CA TYR A 128 -11.77 -6.13 14.63
C TYR A 128 -10.75 -5.08 15.12
N ASN A 129 -9.49 -5.44 15.18
CA ASN A 129 -8.41 -4.51 15.56
C ASN A 129 -8.06 -3.49 14.47
N LEU A 130 -8.36 -3.79 13.20
CA LEU A 130 -8.00 -2.93 12.06
C LEU A 130 -9.10 -1.92 11.72
N LYS A 131 -10.36 -2.23 12.00
CA LYS A 131 -11.50 -1.29 11.81
C LYS A 131 -11.39 -0.04 12.69
N SER A 132 -10.67 -0.13 13.80
CA SER A 132 -10.42 1.01 14.69
C SER A 132 -9.28 1.92 14.23
N ILE A 133 -8.46 1.47 13.26
CA ILE A 133 -7.30 2.22 12.79
C ILE A 133 -7.71 3.00 11.54
N LYS A 134 -7.64 4.33 11.61
CA LYS A 134 -7.87 5.20 10.46
C LYS A 134 -6.76 4.94 9.42
N ALA A 135 -7.12 4.34 8.29
CA ALA A 135 -6.18 3.94 7.25
C ALA A 135 -5.37 5.14 6.69
N ASN A 136 -5.96 6.34 6.69
CA ASN A 136 -5.30 7.59 6.29
C ASN A 136 -4.12 8.00 7.19
N GLN A 137 -3.97 7.41 8.38
CA GLN A 137 -2.85 7.69 9.29
C GLN A 137 -1.63 6.78 9.06
N PHE A 138 -1.71 5.85 8.10
CA PHE A 138 -0.62 4.93 7.81
C PHE A 138 0.30 5.48 6.72
N SER A 139 1.51 5.89 7.10
CA SER A 139 2.58 6.03 6.13
C SER A 139 3.05 4.65 5.63
N PRO A 140 3.72 4.55 4.47
CA PRO A 140 4.27 3.28 3.98
C PRO A 140 5.15 2.56 5.02
N SER A 141 5.95 3.31 5.77
CA SER A 141 6.81 2.76 6.81
C SER A 141 6.04 2.29 8.06
N LYS A 142 4.97 2.97 8.44
CA LYS A 142 4.06 2.51 9.50
C LYS A 142 3.36 1.22 9.07
N LEU A 143 2.87 1.17 7.82
CA LEU A 143 2.25 -0.03 7.27
C LEU A 143 3.22 -1.21 7.29
N TYR A 144 4.45 -1.03 6.83
CA TYR A 144 5.48 -2.07 6.88
C TYR A 144 5.67 -2.63 8.30
N LYS A 145 5.90 -1.74 9.29
CA LYS A 145 6.08 -2.15 10.68
C LYS A 145 4.88 -2.91 11.23
N TYR A 146 3.68 -2.43 10.89
CA TYR A 146 2.43 -3.06 11.30
C TYR A 146 2.28 -4.47 10.70
N LEU A 147 2.50 -4.63 9.39
CA LEU A 147 2.37 -5.93 8.72
C LEU A 147 3.42 -6.94 9.20
N LYS A 148 4.63 -6.48 9.53
CA LYS A 148 5.66 -7.32 10.16
C LYS A 148 5.27 -7.73 11.57
N PHE A 149 4.78 -6.82 12.40
CA PHE A 149 4.33 -7.09 13.76
C PHE A 149 3.17 -8.10 13.79
N MET A 150 2.24 -7.99 12.83
CA MET A 150 1.10 -8.91 12.70
C MET A 150 1.44 -10.21 11.96
N GLU A 151 2.71 -10.43 11.59
CA GLU A 151 3.19 -11.59 10.82
C GLU A 151 2.44 -11.80 9.48
N ILE A 152 1.83 -10.73 8.94
CA ILE A 152 1.11 -10.75 7.67
C ILE A 152 2.05 -10.86 6.48
N ILE A 153 3.28 -10.34 6.61
CA ILE A 153 4.31 -10.43 5.57
C ILE A 153 5.48 -11.30 6.02
N GLY A 154 6.00 -12.08 5.08
CA GLY A 154 7.14 -12.96 5.27
C GLY A 154 8.50 -12.25 5.36
N GLU A 155 9.56 -12.98 5.05
CA GLU A 155 10.88 -12.41 4.87
C GLU A 155 10.95 -11.64 3.54
N LYS A 156 12.00 -10.85 3.38
CA LYS A 156 12.25 -10.10 2.15
C LYS A 156 12.68 -11.07 1.04
N GLU A 157 12.05 -10.94 -0.14
CA GLU A 157 12.40 -11.67 -1.35
C GLU A 157 13.71 -11.16 -1.98
#